data_19ed37caf5d5b9494adc989102e52317
#
_entry.id   19ed37caf5d5b9494adc989102e52317
#
_cell.length_a   1.000
_cell.length_b   1.000
_cell.length_c   1.000
_cell.angle_alpha   90.00
_cell.angle_beta   90.00
_cell.angle_gamma   90.00
#
_symmetry.space_group_name_H-M   'P 1'
#
loop_
_entity.id
_entity.type
_entity.pdbx_description
1 polymer ?
#
loop_
_entity_poly.entity_id
_entity_poly.type
_entity_poly.pdbx_seq_one_letter_code
_entity_poly.pdbx_strand_id
1 'polypeptide(L)'
;MINKLDLSGEWLLCLDKECKGTDLVFDDTINLPNTTSNAKKGEYNTKRETGFLTDTYKFEGFAWFRKNVDFSALQCENLKLYLERTRITELYIDGKKIGRQESLCTPHIYDLNEYIGTGIHEMTICVSNVGYKTKGGHLTSPDTQTNWNGITGRIELIGYKNAHAENVMLWCDIHSKTVRVTADITGGKGGKAVISAESFNSEKNHTPAVQSFEYTDGKLDALYKMGDDCLLWSEHEPNLYKLRIDIDGDMSEHIIGMREFRTEGGKFTINGEKTFLRGKHDGMIFPKTAFAPTDLEEWLRVMKISKSYGMNHYRYHTCCPPEAAFIAADMLGIYMEPQLPFWGTITEEGEENHNQEEQDFLVEEGFNMLKFFGNHPSYCMMSMGNELWGSKKILNDIIGGYKKFDNRHLYTQGSNNFQWFPNVIENDDFFVGVRLANDRLIRGSYAMCD
;
A
#
# COMPACT_ATOMS: atom_id res chain seq x y z
N MET A 1 -3.31 -25.57 0.92
CA MET A 1 -3.93 -24.72 -0.13
C MET A 1 -4.69 -23.62 0.58
N ILE A 2 -4.33 -22.37 0.32
CA ILE A 2 -5.02 -21.20 0.88
C ILE A 2 -6.44 -21.19 0.32
N ASN A 3 -7.43 -21.19 1.20
CA ASN A 3 -8.83 -21.11 0.83
C ASN A 3 -9.32 -19.69 1.01
N LYS A 4 -10.07 -19.17 0.03
CA LYS A 4 -10.65 -17.84 0.09
C LYS A 4 -12.16 -17.90 -0.07
N LEU A 5 -12.86 -17.10 0.71
CA LEU A 5 -14.29 -16.84 0.57
C LEU A 5 -14.50 -15.36 0.28
N ASP A 6 -14.99 -15.05 -0.90
CA ASP A 6 -15.36 -13.70 -1.29
C ASP A 6 -16.64 -13.27 -0.55
N LEU A 7 -16.59 -12.15 0.14
CA LEU A 7 -17.70 -11.55 0.87
C LEU A 7 -18.35 -10.40 0.09
N SER A 8 -17.98 -10.16 -1.15
CA SER A 8 -18.60 -9.17 -2.04
C SER A 8 -20.12 -9.37 -2.17
N GLY A 9 -20.80 -8.38 -2.73
CA GLY A 9 -22.24 -8.41 -2.98
C GLY A 9 -23.02 -7.62 -1.95
N GLU A 10 -24.27 -8.00 -1.69
CA GLU A 10 -25.20 -7.24 -0.85
C GLU A 10 -24.85 -7.34 0.64
N TRP A 11 -24.84 -6.17 1.29
CA TRP A 11 -24.70 -5.95 2.73
C TRP A 11 -25.83 -5.04 3.21
N LEU A 12 -26.34 -5.27 4.40
CA LEU A 12 -27.21 -4.32 5.09
C LEU A 12 -26.41 -3.06 5.45
N LEU A 13 -27.04 -1.91 5.38
CA LEU A 13 -26.44 -0.59 5.61
C LEU A 13 -27.18 0.19 6.67
N CYS A 14 -26.43 0.81 7.58
CA CYS A 14 -26.91 1.88 8.45
C CYS A 14 -25.94 3.07 8.39
N LEU A 15 -26.42 4.26 8.12
CA LEU A 15 -25.65 5.51 8.09
C LEU A 15 -25.84 6.28 9.40
N ASP A 16 -24.85 6.22 10.30
CA ASP A 16 -24.82 6.92 11.57
C ASP A 16 -24.00 8.22 11.45
N LYS A 17 -24.69 9.30 11.07
CA LYS A 17 -24.08 10.62 10.88
C LYS A 17 -23.62 11.27 12.20
N GLU A 18 -24.24 10.90 13.29
CA GLU A 18 -23.92 11.45 14.62
C GLU A 18 -22.80 10.67 15.33
N CYS A 19 -22.32 9.60 14.72
CA CYS A 19 -21.24 8.75 15.22
C CYS A 19 -21.51 8.19 16.65
N LYS A 20 -22.76 7.87 16.93
CA LYS A 20 -23.18 7.35 18.24
C LYS A 20 -22.84 5.87 18.44
N GLY A 21 -22.90 5.08 17.38
CA GLY A 21 -22.66 3.64 17.43
C GLY A 21 -23.72 2.85 18.22
N THR A 22 -24.85 3.46 18.53
CA THR A 22 -25.95 2.86 19.28
C THR A 22 -27.26 3.01 18.51
N ASP A 23 -28.25 2.18 18.85
CA ASP A 23 -29.61 2.23 18.22
C ASP A 23 -29.56 2.11 16.71
N LEU A 24 -28.66 1.27 16.18
CA LEU A 24 -28.42 1.10 14.75
C LEU A 24 -29.63 0.45 14.06
N VAL A 25 -30.17 1.13 13.05
CA VAL A 25 -31.25 0.61 12.22
C VAL A 25 -30.72 0.29 10.84
N PHE A 26 -30.71 -0.99 10.47
CA PHE A 26 -30.27 -1.47 9.16
C PHE A 26 -31.47 -1.57 8.22
N ASP A 27 -31.91 -0.46 7.67
CA ASP A 27 -33.11 -0.34 6.81
C ASP A 27 -32.77 -0.15 5.32
N ASP A 28 -31.50 -0.15 4.99
CA ASP A 28 -31.00 0.01 3.61
C ASP A 28 -29.97 -1.08 3.28
N THR A 29 -29.60 -1.19 2.00
CA THR A 29 -28.58 -2.12 1.50
C THR A 29 -27.59 -1.45 0.58
N ILE A 30 -26.40 -2.06 0.46
CA ILE A 30 -25.34 -1.64 -0.47
C ILE A 30 -24.63 -2.88 -1.05
N ASN A 31 -24.25 -2.81 -2.32
CA ASN A 31 -23.35 -3.80 -2.89
C ASN A 31 -21.90 -3.36 -2.67
N LEU A 32 -21.14 -4.13 -1.90
CA LEU A 32 -19.71 -3.97 -1.69
C LEU A 32 -18.92 -4.93 -2.59
N PRO A 33 -17.68 -4.55 -3.04
CA PRO A 33 -16.98 -3.32 -2.75
C PRO A 33 -17.57 -2.09 -3.42
N ASN A 34 -17.69 -0.98 -2.69
CA ASN A 34 -18.21 0.30 -3.18
C ASN A 34 -17.98 1.42 -2.15
N THR A 35 -18.25 2.67 -2.57
CA THR A 35 -18.42 3.79 -1.65
C THR A 35 -19.89 4.13 -1.45
N THR A 36 -20.24 4.75 -0.33
CA THR A 36 -21.59 5.25 -0.06
C THR A 36 -22.03 6.22 -1.16
N SER A 37 -21.16 7.14 -1.58
CA SER A 37 -21.43 8.12 -2.63
C SER A 37 -21.74 7.46 -3.99
N ASN A 38 -20.89 6.54 -4.43
CA ASN A 38 -21.06 5.84 -5.70
C ASN A 38 -22.32 4.94 -5.72
N ALA A 39 -22.68 4.38 -4.55
CA ALA A 39 -23.92 3.65 -4.34
C ALA A 39 -25.15 4.55 -4.16
N LYS A 40 -25.02 5.86 -4.28
CA LYS A 40 -26.07 6.87 -4.08
C LYS A 40 -26.68 6.84 -2.67
N LYS A 41 -25.84 6.60 -1.67
CA LYS A 41 -26.20 6.61 -0.25
C LYS A 41 -25.67 7.88 0.41
N GLY A 42 -26.44 8.46 1.34
CA GLY A 42 -26.15 9.74 1.97
C GLY A 42 -26.99 10.90 1.42
N GLU A 43 -26.61 12.13 1.71
CA GLU A 43 -27.35 13.32 1.32
C GLU A 43 -26.99 13.76 -0.10
N TYR A 44 -28.00 14.00 -0.93
CA TYR A 44 -27.80 14.55 -2.28
C TYR A 44 -27.17 15.94 -2.20
N ASN A 45 -25.99 16.10 -2.81
CA ASN A 45 -25.23 17.32 -2.77
C ASN A 45 -25.53 18.21 -3.98
N THR A 46 -26.07 19.38 -3.75
CA THR A 46 -26.39 20.36 -4.80
C THR A 46 -25.29 21.40 -5.01
N LYS A 47 -24.26 21.42 -4.15
CA LYS A 47 -23.12 22.33 -4.31
C LYS A 47 -22.29 21.92 -5.52
N ARG A 48 -21.84 22.91 -6.27
CA ARG A 48 -20.91 22.73 -7.38
C ARG A 48 -19.58 23.36 -7.00
N GLU A 49 -18.60 22.52 -6.77
CA GLU A 49 -17.23 22.95 -6.51
C GLU A 49 -16.45 22.98 -7.82
N THR A 50 -15.55 23.93 -7.96
CA THR A 50 -14.72 24.10 -9.17
C THR A 50 -13.26 23.77 -8.94
N GLY A 51 -12.82 23.69 -7.68
CA GLY A 51 -11.43 23.47 -7.30
C GLY A 51 -11.09 22.01 -6.94
N PHE A 52 -12.09 21.18 -6.66
CA PHE A 52 -11.90 19.79 -6.23
C PHE A 52 -13.10 18.91 -6.57
N LEU A 53 -12.93 17.59 -6.44
CA LEU A 53 -14.01 16.64 -6.68
C LEU A 53 -15.06 16.74 -5.56
N THR A 54 -16.32 16.63 -5.94
CA THR A 54 -17.46 16.72 -5.02
C THR A 54 -18.30 15.46 -5.12
N ASP A 55 -18.57 14.83 -3.98
CA ASP A 55 -19.51 13.71 -3.91
C ASP A 55 -20.91 14.15 -4.30
N THR A 56 -21.53 13.44 -5.24
CA THR A 56 -22.94 13.65 -5.60
C THR A 56 -23.87 13.27 -4.45
N TYR A 57 -23.50 12.24 -3.70
CA TYR A 57 -24.17 11.83 -2.46
C TYR A 57 -23.14 11.86 -1.34
N LYS A 58 -23.22 12.85 -0.47
CA LYS A 58 -22.25 13.07 0.59
C LYS A 58 -22.64 12.35 1.87
N PHE A 59 -21.68 11.62 2.46
CA PHE A 59 -21.79 11.06 3.78
C PHE A 59 -20.48 11.19 4.55
N GLU A 60 -20.54 11.78 5.73
CA GLU A 60 -19.44 11.83 6.71
C GLU A 60 -19.97 11.33 8.04
N GLY A 61 -19.32 10.34 8.64
CA GLY A 61 -19.75 9.66 9.84
C GLY A 61 -19.39 8.19 9.85
N PHE A 62 -20.15 7.39 10.59
CA PHE A 62 -19.98 5.94 10.68
C PHE A 62 -20.95 5.23 9.72
N ALA A 63 -20.42 4.59 8.70
CA ALA A 63 -21.19 3.68 7.86
C ALA A 63 -21.03 2.25 8.40
N TRP A 64 -22.13 1.66 8.79
CA TRP A 64 -22.20 0.31 9.34
C TRP A 64 -22.70 -0.66 8.27
N PHE A 65 -21.88 -1.68 7.98
CA PHE A 65 -22.17 -2.73 7.02
C PHE A 65 -22.33 -4.04 7.75
N ARG A 66 -23.44 -4.78 7.48
CA ARG A 66 -23.75 -6.02 8.18
C ARG A 66 -24.10 -7.14 7.22
N LYS A 67 -23.57 -8.35 7.49
CA LYS A 67 -23.81 -9.55 6.71
C LYS A 67 -23.71 -10.80 7.59
N ASN A 68 -24.56 -11.78 7.35
CA ASN A 68 -24.38 -13.11 7.90
C ASN A 68 -23.35 -13.88 7.09
N VAL A 69 -22.34 -14.43 7.77
CA VAL A 69 -21.20 -15.13 7.18
C VAL A 69 -21.08 -16.52 7.78
N ASP A 70 -20.98 -17.54 6.94
CA ASP A 70 -20.77 -18.92 7.37
C ASP A 70 -19.27 -19.23 7.50
N PHE A 71 -18.79 -19.27 8.74
CA PHE A 71 -17.41 -19.57 9.08
C PHE A 71 -17.06 -21.07 9.01
N SER A 72 -18.07 -21.94 8.81
CA SER A 72 -17.85 -23.37 8.57
C SER A 72 -17.52 -23.67 7.10
N ALA A 73 -17.71 -22.70 6.19
CA ALA A 73 -17.43 -22.84 4.76
C ALA A 73 -15.94 -23.05 4.44
N LEU A 74 -15.05 -22.59 5.33
CA LEU A 74 -13.60 -22.72 5.17
C LEU A 74 -13.02 -23.73 6.16
N GLN A 75 -12.46 -24.82 5.65
CA GLN A 75 -11.66 -25.76 6.46
C GLN A 75 -10.24 -25.21 6.59
N CYS A 76 -9.90 -24.65 7.74
CA CYS A 76 -8.61 -24.01 8.00
C CYS A 76 -8.23 -24.13 9.48
N GLU A 77 -6.96 -23.88 9.80
CA GLU A 77 -6.43 -23.76 11.16
C GLU A 77 -6.09 -22.30 11.54
N ASN A 78 -6.04 -21.42 10.55
CA ASN A 78 -5.89 -19.99 10.74
C ASN A 78 -6.84 -19.25 9.79
N LEU A 79 -7.57 -18.26 10.29
CA LEU A 79 -8.60 -17.52 9.56
C LEU A 79 -8.43 -16.03 9.73
N LYS A 80 -8.42 -15.31 8.62
CA LYS A 80 -8.32 -13.85 8.61
C LYS A 80 -9.40 -13.22 7.75
N LEU A 81 -9.92 -12.07 8.19
CA LEU A 81 -10.66 -11.15 7.32
C LEU A 81 -9.67 -10.17 6.71
N TYR A 82 -9.74 -10.01 5.39
CA TYR A 82 -8.94 -9.08 4.61
C TYR A 82 -9.86 -8.04 3.95
N LEU A 83 -9.61 -6.75 4.24
CA LEU A 83 -10.27 -5.60 3.63
C LEU A 83 -9.21 -4.80 2.86
N GLU A 84 -9.24 -4.82 1.55
CA GLU A 84 -8.14 -4.32 0.71
C GLU A 84 -7.93 -2.80 0.82
N ARG A 85 -9.00 -2.03 0.69
CA ARG A 85 -8.93 -0.57 0.72
C ARG A 85 -10.18 0.01 1.37
N THR A 86 -9.98 0.79 2.40
CA THR A 86 -11.08 1.39 3.18
C THR A 86 -10.60 2.63 3.93
N ARG A 87 -11.40 3.09 4.88
CA ARG A 87 -11.08 4.12 5.87
C ARG A 87 -10.83 3.47 7.23
N ILE A 88 -10.97 4.19 8.33
CA ILE A 88 -10.88 3.61 9.68
C ILE A 88 -11.98 2.55 9.82
N THR A 89 -11.62 1.34 10.26
CA THR A 89 -12.61 0.27 10.47
C THR A 89 -12.63 -0.24 11.90
N GLU A 90 -13.80 -0.67 12.32
CA GLU A 90 -14.00 -1.51 13.50
C GLU A 90 -14.82 -2.73 13.10
N LEU A 91 -14.34 -3.91 13.49
CA LEU A 91 -14.99 -5.19 13.21
C LEU A 91 -15.70 -5.72 14.45
N TYR A 92 -16.91 -6.21 14.25
CA TYR A 92 -17.73 -6.88 15.26
C TYR A 92 -18.25 -8.21 14.72
N ILE A 93 -18.25 -9.25 15.57
CA ILE A 93 -18.90 -10.53 15.29
C ILE A 93 -19.92 -10.79 16.42
N ASP A 94 -21.20 -10.99 16.06
CA ASP A 94 -22.32 -11.13 17.00
C ASP A 94 -22.35 -10.02 18.06
N GLY A 95 -22.05 -8.79 17.66
CA GLY A 95 -21.97 -7.62 18.54
C GLY A 95 -20.71 -7.54 19.40
N LYS A 96 -19.84 -8.55 19.43
CA LYS A 96 -18.53 -8.51 20.12
C LYS A 96 -17.51 -7.80 19.25
N LYS A 97 -16.88 -6.73 19.78
CA LYS A 97 -15.80 -6.03 19.07
C LYS A 97 -14.57 -6.92 18.96
N ILE A 98 -14.07 -7.10 17.75
CA ILE A 98 -12.86 -7.87 17.44
C ILE A 98 -11.63 -6.97 17.42
N GLY A 99 -11.75 -5.80 16.79
CA GLY A 99 -10.62 -4.87 16.68
C GLY A 99 -10.94 -3.59 15.94
N ARG A 100 -9.90 -2.74 15.80
CA ARG A 100 -9.91 -1.49 15.04
C ARG A 100 -8.63 -1.40 14.21
N GLN A 101 -8.75 -0.91 12.98
CA GLN A 101 -7.67 -0.66 12.04
C GLN A 101 -7.79 0.75 11.47
N GLU A 102 -6.67 1.45 11.26
CA GLU A 102 -6.67 2.88 10.90
C GLU A 102 -5.82 3.21 9.68
N SER A 103 -5.08 2.24 9.12
CA SER A 103 -4.27 2.49 7.92
C SER A 103 -5.12 3.06 6.78
N LEU A 104 -4.62 4.09 6.12
CA LEU A 104 -5.24 4.71 4.95
C LEU A 104 -4.66 4.17 3.64
N CYS A 105 -3.50 3.53 3.72
CA CYS A 105 -2.70 3.11 2.56
C CYS A 105 -2.71 1.60 2.35
N THR A 106 -2.82 0.82 3.42
CA THR A 106 -2.66 -0.65 3.37
C THR A 106 -3.93 -1.39 3.77
N PRO A 107 -4.04 -2.67 3.44
CA PRO A 107 -5.19 -3.49 3.82
C PRO A 107 -5.40 -3.57 5.33
N HIS A 108 -6.65 -3.71 5.75
CA HIS A 108 -7.00 -4.03 7.13
C HIS A 108 -7.17 -5.54 7.27
N ILE A 109 -6.46 -6.14 8.22
CA ILE A 109 -6.45 -7.58 8.45
C ILE A 109 -6.87 -7.86 9.89
N TYR A 110 -7.88 -8.72 10.08
CA TYR A 110 -8.38 -9.14 11.38
C TYR A 110 -8.23 -10.64 11.55
N ASP A 111 -7.72 -11.06 12.70
CA ASP A 111 -7.63 -12.47 13.08
C ASP A 111 -8.99 -12.97 13.58
N LEU A 112 -9.45 -14.08 13.03
CA LEU A 112 -10.76 -14.67 13.31
C LEU A 112 -10.66 -16.13 13.72
N ASN A 113 -9.52 -16.57 14.27
CA ASN A 113 -9.25 -17.97 14.62
C ASN A 113 -10.30 -18.55 15.59
N GLU A 114 -10.85 -17.74 16.51
CA GLU A 114 -11.86 -18.19 17.45
C GLU A 114 -13.21 -18.58 16.80
N TYR A 115 -13.43 -18.19 15.54
CA TYR A 115 -14.67 -18.47 14.78
C TYR A 115 -14.57 -19.63 13.80
N ILE A 116 -13.41 -20.29 13.69
CA ILE A 116 -13.20 -21.40 12.74
C ILE A 116 -14.20 -22.53 13.03
N GLY A 117 -14.97 -22.90 11.99
CA GLY A 117 -15.91 -24.02 12.06
C GLY A 117 -17.16 -23.81 12.92
N THR A 118 -17.40 -22.58 13.38
CA THR A 118 -18.48 -22.28 14.35
C THR A 118 -19.85 -22.05 13.71
N GLY A 119 -19.96 -22.02 12.36
CA GLY A 119 -21.20 -21.83 11.66
C GLY A 119 -21.46 -20.38 11.23
N ILE A 120 -22.75 -19.99 11.18
CA ILE A 120 -23.17 -18.66 10.69
C ILE A 120 -23.14 -17.65 11.83
N HIS A 121 -22.43 -16.53 11.62
CA HIS A 121 -22.34 -15.40 12.53
C HIS A 121 -22.71 -14.09 11.85
N GLU A 122 -23.20 -13.13 12.60
CA GLU A 122 -23.43 -11.77 12.14
C GLU A 122 -22.12 -11.00 12.18
N MET A 123 -21.58 -10.70 11.00
CA MET A 123 -20.40 -9.81 10.84
C MET A 123 -20.89 -8.39 10.63
N THR A 124 -20.40 -7.45 11.46
CA THR A 124 -20.68 -6.02 11.31
C THR A 124 -19.36 -5.25 11.21
N ILE A 125 -19.20 -4.44 10.16
CA ILE A 125 -18.04 -3.58 9.92
C ILE A 125 -18.50 -2.13 10.01
N CYS A 126 -17.95 -1.38 10.94
CA CYS A 126 -18.08 0.07 10.97
C CYS A 126 -16.94 0.70 10.17
N VAL A 127 -17.26 1.56 9.22
CA VAL A 127 -16.27 2.35 8.47
C VAL A 127 -16.46 3.83 8.78
N SER A 128 -15.41 4.46 9.32
CA SER A 128 -15.41 5.88 9.63
C SER A 128 -14.54 6.68 8.66
N ASN A 129 -15.12 7.73 8.07
CA ASN A 129 -14.38 8.74 7.32
C ASN A 129 -14.23 10.07 8.07
N VAL A 130 -14.31 10.01 9.39
CA VAL A 130 -14.07 11.13 10.31
C VAL A 130 -13.09 10.71 11.41
N GLY A 131 -12.45 11.68 12.05
CA GLY A 131 -11.56 11.43 13.18
C GLY A 131 -10.22 10.79 12.79
N TYR A 132 -9.69 11.11 11.61
CA TYR A 132 -8.35 10.70 11.20
C TYR A 132 -7.27 11.28 12.10
N LYS A 133 -6.22 10.49 12.38
CA LYS A 133 -5.05 10.94 13.14
C LYS A 133 -4.22 11.97 12.37
N THR A 134 -4.21 11.89 11.02
CA THR A 134 -3.49 12.83 10.16
C THR A 134 -4.45 13.68 9.32
N LYS A 135 -4.00 14.86 8.93
CA LYS A 135 -4.76 15.82 8.14
C LYS A 135 -3.92 16.41 7.01
N GLY A 136 -4.61 17.04 6.04
CA GLY A 136 -3.97 17.79 4.95
C GLY A 136 -3.56 16.96 3.74
N GLY A 137 -3.28 15.67 3.88
CA GLY A 137 -2.97 14.80 2.74
C GLY A 137 -4.19 14.51 1.86
N HIS A 138 -3.96 14.10 0.60
CA HIS A 138 -5.03 13.86 -0.38
C HIS A 138 -5.99 12.71 0.01
N LEU A 139 -5.60 11.84 0.94
CA LEU A 139 -6.49 10.79 1.43
C LEU A 139 -7.50 11.25 2.48
N THR A 140 -7.26 12.38 3.13
CA THR A 140 -8.09 12.90 4.24
C THR A 140 -8.62 14.31 3.99
N SER A 141 -8.17 14.97 2.92
CA SER A 141 -8.58 16.32 2.53
C SER A 141 -9.61 16.28 1.38
N PRO A 142 -10.65 17.10 1.40
CA PRO A 142 -11.59 17.24 0.28
C PRO A 142 -11.00 17.97 -0.93
N ASP A 143 -9.76 18.51 -0.85
CA ASP A 143 -9.24 19.48 -1.81
C ASP A 143 -8.93 18.86 -3.19
N THR A 144 -8.75 17.56 -3.31
CA THR A 144 -8.40 16.92 -4.60
C THR A 144 -9.28 15.74 -4.96
N GLN A 145 -9.69 14.97 -4.00
CA GLN A 145 -10.67 13.91 -4.12
C GLN A 145 -11.71 14.09 -3.02
N THR A 146 -12.72 13.23 -2.99
CA THR A 146 -13.74 13.33 -1.95
C THR A 146 -13.30 12.61 -0.67
N ASN A 147 -13.94 12.95 0.44
CA ASN A 147 -13.81 12.19 1.68
C ASN A 147 -14.81 11.02 1.69
N TRP A 148 -14.64 10.08 0.74
CA TRP A 148 -15.54 8.95 0.57
C TRP A 148 -15.56 8.01 1.79
N ASN A 149 -16.67 7.29 1.97
CA ASN A 149 -16.84 6.24 2.96
C ASN A 149 -17.19 4.92 2.27
N GLY A 150 -16.72 3.79 2.78
CA GLY A 150 -16.99 2.45 2.24
C GLY A 150 -15.75 1.56 2.18
N ILE A 151 -15.90 0.44 1.46
CA ILE A 151 -14.82 -0.52 1.20
C ILE A 151 -14.71 -0.67 -0.32
N THR A 152 -13.55 -0.31 -0.92
CA THR A 152 -13.42 -0.18 -2.37
C THR A 152 -12.62 -1.29 -3.03
N GLY A 153 -12.09 -2.23 -2.27
CA GLY A 153 -11.33 -3.38 -2.75
C GLY A 153 -11.91 -4.71 -2.27
N ARG A 154 -11.13 -5.75 -2.37
CA ARG A 154 -11.50 -7.11 -1.97
C ARG A 154 -11.95 -7.16 -0.51
N ILE A 155 -12.98 -7.96 -0.26
CA ILE A 155 -13.47 -8.31 1.08
C ILE A 155 -13.46 -9.82 1.13
N GLU A 156 -12.46 -10.41 1.77
CA GLU A 156 -12.24 -11.87 1.71
C GLU A 156 -12.01 -12.44 3.12
N LEU A 157 -12.60 -13.60 3.38
CA LEU A 157 -12.06 -14.49 4.41
C LEU A 157 -10.95 -15.33 3.77
N ILE A 158 -9.79 -15.38 4.42
CA ILE A 158 -8.63 -16.15 3.98
C ILE A 158 -8.34 -17.21 5.04
N GLY A 159 -8.51 -18.46 4.66
CA GLY A 159 -8.23 -19.63 5.51
C GLY A 159 -6.95 -20.34 5.10
N TYR A 160 -6.07 -20.56 6.05
CA TYR A 160 -4.84 -21.33 5.90
C TYR A 160 -5.00 -22.69 6.58
N LYS A 161 -4.67 -23.78 5.88
CA LYS A 161 -4.83 -25.13 6.42
C LYS A 161 -3.66 -25.59 7.30
N ASN A 162 -2.49 -25.08 6.98
CA ASN A 162 -1.23 -25.54 7.56
C ASN A 162 -0.38 -24.33 7.94
N ALA A 163 0.87 -24.59 8.28
CA ALA A 163 1.86 -23.52 8.40
C ALA A 163 1.95 -22.73 7.09
N HIS A 164 2.05 -21.41 7.18
CA HIS A 164 2.08 -20.52 6.03
C HIS A 164 3.00 -19.32 6.27
N ALA A 165 3.49 -18.75 5.17
CA ALA A 165 4.38 -17.59 5.20
C ALA A 165 3.58 -16.28 5.32
N GLU A 166 3.99 -15.40 6.24
CA GLU A 166 3.51 -14.04 6.43
C GLU A 166 4.69 -13.05 6.44
N ASN A 167 4.40 -11.76 6.30
CA ASN A 167 5.41 -10.70 6.29
C ASN A 167 6.59 -11.00 5.35
N VAL A 168 6.28 -11.55 4.17
CA VAL A 168 7.29 -11.96 3.20
C VAL A 168 8.01 -10.73 2.64
N MET A 169 9.33 -10.68 2.79
CA MET A 169 10.18 -9.66 2.18
C MET A 169 11.20 -10.30 1.25
N LEU A 170 11.39 -9.71 0.06
CA LEU A 170 12.14 -10.28 -1.05
C LEU A 170 13.21 -9.28 -1.51
N TRP A 171 14.50 -9.55 -1.19
CA TRP A 171 15.63 -8.73 -1.61
C TRP A 171 16.29 -9.33 -2.84
N CYS A 172 16.07 -8.69 -3.99
CA CYS A 172 16.68 -9.08 -5.25
C CYS A 172 18.10 -8.51 -5.35
N ASP A 173 19.08 -9.36 -5.62
CA ASP A 173 20.46 -9.00 -5.91
C ASP A 173 20.79 -9.41 -7.35
N ILE A 174 20.99 -8.44 -8.22
CA ILE A 174 21.26 -8.66 -9.64
C ILE A 174 22.71 -9.13 -9.90
N HIS A 175 23.64 -8.86 -9.00
CA HIS A 175 25.06 -9.22 -9.14
C HIS A 175 25.29 -10.68 -8.79
N SER A 176 24.74 -11.14 -7.67
CA SER A 176 24.77 -12.54 -7.26
C SER A 176 23.66 -13.37 -7.91
N LYS A 177 22.70 -12.74 -8.59
CA LYS A 177 21.51 -13.37 -9.21
C LYS A 177 20.74 -14.21 -8.21
N THR A 178 20.46 -13.61 -7.06
CA THR A 178 19.75 -14.26 -5.96
C THR A 178 18.58 -13.41 -5.47
N VAL A 179 17.62 -14.06 -4.81
CA VAL A 179 16.57 -13.40 -4.01
C VAL A 179 16.70 -13.91 -2.58
N ARG A 180 17.04 -13.03 -1.65
CA ARG A 180 16.92 -13.36 -0.24
C ARG A 180 15.45 -13.27 0.14
N VAL A 181 14.90 -14.35 0.66
CA VAL A 181 13.50 -14.49 1.06
C VAL A 181 13.47 -14.58 2.57
N THR A 182 12.83 -13.61 3.23
CA THR A 182 12.54 -13.72 4.66
C THR A 182 11.03 -13.74 4.88
N ALA A 183 10.57 -14.51 5.86
CA ALA A 183 9.17 -14.61 6.23
C ALA A 183 9.00 -15.04 7.68
N ASP A 184 7.86 -14.65 8.25
CA ASP A 184 7.32 -15.25 9.46
C ASP A 184 6.50 -16.48 9.07
N ILE A 185 6.71 -17.61 9.75
CA ILE A 185 5.93 -18.81 9.50
C ILE A 185 4.93 -19.00 10.65
N THR A 186 3.68 -18.70 10.33
CA THR A 186 2.57 -18.89 11.27
C THR A 186 2.10 -20.35 11.23
N GLY A 187 1.79 -20.94 12.38
CA GLY A 187 1.35 -22.34 12.48
C GLY A 187 2.46 -23.40 12.48
N GLY A 188 3.74 -23.01 12.30
CA GLY A 188 4.88 -23.94 12.28
C GLY A 188 6.10 -23.40 13.02
N LYS A 189 6.77 -24.25 13.84
CA LYS A 189 8.02 -23.85 14.52
C LYS A 189 9.27 -24.24 13.74
N GLY A 190 9.20 -25.25 12.88
CA GLY A 190 10.29 -25.70 12.04
C GLY A 190 9.80 -26.66 10.97
N GLY A 191 10.48 -26.69 9.84
CA GLY A 191 10.10 -27.51 8.69
C GLY A 191 10.82 -27.07 7.42
N LYS A 192 10.21 -27.33 6.27
CA LYS A 192 10.77 -27.00 4.96
C LYS A 192 9.90 -26.01 4.20
N ALA A 193 10.53 -25.02 3.60
CA ALA A 193 9.95 -24.12 2.61
C ALA A 193 10.46 -24.52 1.23
N VAL A 194 9.56 -24.72 0.27
CA VAL A 194 9.92 -24.95 -1.13
C VAL A 194 9.70 -23.67 -1.92
N ILE A 195 10.76 -23.16 -2.55
CA ILE A 195 10.71 -21.91 -3.32
C ILE A 195 10.91 -22.24 -4.79
N SER A 196 10.04 -21.67 -5.63
CA SER A 196 10.10 -21.75 -7.07
C SER A 196 9.80 -20.40 -7.70
N ALA A 197 10.26 -20.17 -8.92
CA ALA A 197 9.92 -18.96 -9.67
C ALA A 197 9.76 -19.28 -11.16
N GLU A 198 8.96 -18.49 -11.86
CA GLU A 198 8.82 -18.53 -13.31
C GLU A 198 8.60 -17.12 -13.87
N SER A 199 9.24 -16.79 -14.97
CA SER A 199 8.96 -15.51 -15.67
C SER A 199 7.61 -15.59 -16.36
N PHE A 200 6.86 -14.45 -16.41
CA PHE A 200 5.54 -14.43 -17.05
C PHE A 200 5.27 -13.18 -17.91
N ASN A 201 6.03 -12.11 -17.73
CA ASN A 201 5.83 -10.84 -18.47
C ASN A 201 7.11 -10.49 -19.25
N SER A 202 7.59 -11.44 -20.06
CA SER A 202 8.81 -11.28 -20.84
C SER A 202 8.72 -12.06 -22.13
N GLU A 203 9.48 -11.66 -23.15
CA GLU A 203 9.62 -12.40 -24.41
C GLU A 203 10.38 -13.72 -24.24
N LYS A 204 11.26 -13.78 -23.23
CA LYS A 204 12.05 -14.94 -22.90
C LYS A 204 11.46 -15.66 -21.69
N ASN A 205 11.27 -16.96 -21.79
CA ASN A 205 10.90 -17.78 -20.66
C ASN A 205 12.14 -18.15 -19.83
N HIS A 206 12.05 -17.93 -18.53
CA HIS A 206 13.08 -18.35 -17.59
C HIS A 206 12.43 -18.95 -16.35
N THR A 207 12.84 -20.17 -15.99
CA THR A 207 12.34 -20.92 -14.84
C THR A 207 13.52 -21.40 -14.03
N PRO A 208 13.91 -20.70 -12.96
CA PRO A 208 14.96 -21.15 -12.05
C PRO A 208 14.64 -22.50 -11.42
N ALA A 209 15.67 -23.23 -11.02
CA ALA A 209 15.48 -24.49 -10.33
C ALA A 209 14.67 -24.33 -9.03
N VAL A 210 13.81 -25.30 -8.75
CA VAL A 210 13.10 -25.38 -7.46
C VAL A 210 14.12 -25.67 -6.35
N GLN A 211 14.07 -24.94 -5.24
CA GLN A 211 14.98 -25.09 -4.11
C GLN A 211 14.21 -25.25 -2.81
N SER A 212 14.77 -26.05 -1.90
CA SER A 212 14.17 -26.31 -0.59
C SER A 212 15.08 -25.76 0.51
N PHE A 213 14.47 -25.08 1.49
CA PHE A 213 15.15 -24.45 2.61
C PHE A 213 14.51 -24.88 3.92
N GLU A 214 15.30 -24.94 4.98
CA GLU A 214 14.76 -25.18 6.33
C GLU A 214 14.37 -23.83 6.96
N TYR A 215 13.26 -23.83 7.70
CA TYR A 215 12.89 -22.75 8.58
C TYR A 215 12.89 -23.22 10.03
N THR A 216 13.25 -22.33 10.95
CA THR A 216 13.36 -22.62 12.39
C THR A 216 12.76 -21.49 13.21
N ASP A 217 12.20 -21.82 14.39
CA ASP A 217 11.58 -20.87 15.30
C ASP A 217 10.53 -19.96 14.63
N GLY A 218 9.81 -20.51 13.65
CA GLY A 218 8.80 -19.76 12.92
C GLY A 218 9.38 -18.66 12.00
N LYS A 219 10.64 -18.76 11.60
CA LYS A 219 11.32 -17.81 10.72
C LYS A 219 11.97 -18.49 9.55
N LEU A 220 11.74 -17.94 8.36
CA LEU A 220 12.46 -18.31 7.13
C LEU A 220 13.45 -17.19 6.79
N ASP A 221 14.70 -17.59 6.48
CA ASP A 221 15.72 -16.73 5.86
C ASP A 221 16.46 -17.58 4.83
N ALA A 222 16.11 -17.43 3.57
CA ALA A 222 16.55 -18.28 2.48
C ALA A 222 17.19 -17.45 1.36
N LEU A 223 18.25 -17.97 0.76
CA LEU A 223 18.90 -17.36 -0.40
C LEU A 223 18.60 -18.18 -1.65
N TYR A 224 17.54 -17.79 -2.36
CA TYR A 224 17.07 -18.45 -3.58
C TYR A 224 17.90 -18.00 -4.78
N LYS A 225 18.47 -18.98 -5.52
CA LYS A 225 19.31 -18.72 -6.71
C LYS A 225 18.44 -18.65 -7.96
N MET A 226 18.52 -17.52 -8.66
CA MET A 226 17.80 -17.30 -9.92
C MET A 226 18.52 -17.90 -11.14
N GLY A 227 19.83 -18.13 -11.07
CA GLY A 227 20.64 -18.67 -12.18
C GLY A 227 21.14 -17.60 -13.15
N ASP A 228 22.02 -18.02 -14.06
CA ASP A 228 22.75 -17.09 -14.93
C ASP A 228 21.89 -16.40 -15.99
N ASP A 229 20.82 -17.06 -16.45
CA ASP A 229 19.88 -16.54 -17.44
C ASP A 229 18.79 -15.64 -16.81
N CYS A 230 19.02 -15.15 -15.60
CA CYS A 230 18.08 -14.28 -14.88
C CYS A 230 17.75 -13.01 -15.67
N LEU A 231 16.46 -12.75 -15.86
CA LEU A 231 15.96 -11.57 -16.58
C LEU A 231 15.84 -10.40 -15.61
N LEU A 232 16.36 -9.24 -16.02
CA LEU A 232 16.29 -8.02 -15.21
C LEU A 232 15.02 -7.23 -15.53
N TRP A 233 14.55 -6.48 -14.54
CA TRP A 233 13.42 -5.56 -14.66
C TRP A 233 13.91 -4.13 -14.88
N SER A 234 13.34 -3.43 -15.85
CA SER A 234 13.57 -2.02 -16.10
C SER A 234 12.37 -1.36 -16.78
N GLU A 235 12.45 -0.03 -17.04
CA GLU A 235 11.41 0.67 -17.80
C GLU A 235 11.27 0.18 -19.27
N HIS A 236 12.30 -0.42 -19.83
CA HIS A 236 12.34 -0.91 -21.21
C HIS A 236 12.02 -2.39 -21.31
N GLU A 237 12.49 -3.16 -20.33
CA GLU A 237 12.29 -4.59 -20.22
C GLU A 237 11.69 -4.92 -18.83
N PRO A 238 10.37 -4.77 -18.65
CA PRO A 238 9.72 -4.99 -17.36
C PRO A 238 9.49 -6.48 -17.08
N ASN A 239 10.58 -7.26 -17.10
CA ASN A 239 10.54 -8.70 -16.88
C ASN A 239 10.18 -9.03 -15.43
N LEU A 240 9.14 -9.84 -15.25
CA LEU A 240 8.60 -10.21 -13.96
C LEU A 240 8.65 -11.71 -13.74
N TYR A 241 8.74 -12.11 -12.49
CA TYR A 241 8.63 -13.48 -12.03
C TYR A 241 7.48 -13.63 -11.04
N LYS A 242 6.81 -14.78 -11.11
CA LYS A 242 5.98 -15.30 -10.04
C LYS A 242 6.86 -16.17 -9.15
N LEU A 243 7.21 -15.65 -7.97
CA LEU A 243 7.91 -16.41 -6.96
C LEU A 243 6.90 -17.04 -6.02
N ARG A 244 6.96 -18.35 -5.83
CA ARG A 244 6.07 -19.11 -4.96
C ARG A 244 6.85 -19.67 -3.78
N ILE A 245 6.25 -19.58 -2.61
CA ILE A 245 6.73 -20.15 -1.36
C ILE A 245 5.67 -21.14 -0.89
N ASP A 246 6.03 -22.42 -0.87
CA ASP A 246 5.15 -23.49 -0.39
C ASP A 246 5.65 -23.98 0.98
N ILE A 247 4.77 -23.88 1.98
CA ILE A 247 4.97 -24.40 3.32
C ILE A 247 3.89 -25.46 3.57
N ASP A 248 4.27 -26.72 3.60
CA ASP A 248 3.36 -27.84 3.88
C ASP A 248 2.09 -27.87 3.00
N GLY A 249 2.19 -27.37 1.75
CA GLY A 249 1.09 -27.30 0.80
C GLY A 249 0.26 -26.00 0.83
N ASP A 250 0.53 -25.08 1.76
CA ASP A 250 -0.01 -23.72 1.72
C ASP A 250 0.97 -22.81 0.97
N MET A 251 0.58 -22.46 -0.25
CA MET A 251 1.40 -21.73 -1.21
C MET A 251 1.02 -20.24 -1.24
N SER A 252 2.01 -19.37 -1.03
CA SER A 252 1.90 -17.95 -1.36
C SER A 252 2.61 -17.64 -2.68
N GLU A 253 2.07 -16.69 -3.46
CA GLU A 253 2.65 -16.21 -4.71
C GLU A 253 2.95 -14.72 -4.61
N HIS A 254 4.14 -14.32 -5.05
CA HIS A 254 4.63 -12.95 -5.03
C HIS A 254 5.17 -12.58 -6.41
N ILE A 255 4.83 -11.38 -6.89
CA ILE A 255 5.39 -10.82 -8.12
C ILE A 255 6.69 -10.11 -7.76
N ILE A 256 7.79 -10.46 -8.44
CA ILE A 256 9.09 -9.82 -8.28
C ILE A 256 9.69 -9.43 -9.64
N GLY A 257 10.56 -8.40 -9.61
CA GLY A 257 11.44 -8.04 -10.72
C GLY A 257 12.88 -7.91 -10.22
N MET A 258 13.80 -8.57 -10.88
CA MET A 258 15.22 -8.50 -10.54
C MET A 258 15.77 -7.15 -10.96
N ARG A 259 15.97 -6.23 -10.01
CA ARG A 259 16.42 -4.86 -10.30
C ARG A 259 17.27 -4.28 -9.19
N GLU A 260 18.11 -3.33 -9.55
CA GLU A 260 18.78 -2.41 -8.65
C GLU A 260 18.48 -0.97 -9.10
N PHE A 261 17.85 -0.16 -8.23
CA PHE A 261 17.58 1.25 -8.48
C PHE A 261 18.34 2.10 -7.48
N ARG A 262 19.27 2.97 -7.96
CA ARG A 262 20.20 3.70 -7.11
C ARG A 262 20.42 5.14 -7.60
N THR A 263 21.14 5.89 -6.80
CA THR A 263 21.76 7.18 -7.19
C THR A 263 23.26 6.99 -7.33
N GLU A 264 23.82 7.47 -8.43
CA GLU A 264 25.26 7.39 -8.72
C GLU A 264 25.72 8.65 -9.47
N GLY A 265 26.72 9.35 -8.95
CA GLY A 265 27.26 10.56 -9.55
C GLY A 265 26.21 11.62 -9.89
N GLY A 266 25.22 11.83 -9.01
CA GLY A 266 24.12 12.77 -9.21
C GLY A 266 23.08 12.35 -10.27
N LYS A 267 23.01 11.06 -10.59
CA LYS A 267 22.06 10.48 -11.54
C LYS A 267 21.35 9.29 -10.92
N PHE A 268 20.10 9.05 -11.33
CA PHE A 268 19.44 7.78 -11.08
C PHE A 268 19.99 6.72 -12.03
N THR A 269 20.14 5.51 -11.52
CA THR A 269 20.52 4.34 -12.31
C THR A 269 19.54 3.20 -12.09
N ILE A 270 19.31 2.42 -13.14
CA ILE A 270 18.60 1.14 -13.11
C ILE A 270 19.54 0.06 -13.63
N ASN A 271 19.86 -0.92 -12.80
CA ASN A 271 20.78 -2.02 -13.15
C ASN A 271 22.16 -1.52 -13.66
N GLY A 272 22.66 -0.42 -13.09
CA GLY A 272 23.90 0.24 -13.50
C GLY A 272 23.77 1.20 -14.71
N GLU A 273 22.65 1.20 -15.41
CA GLU A 273 22.41 2.09 -16.54
C GLU A 273 21.71 3.37 -16.09
N LYS A 274 22.15 4.52 -16.65
CA LYS A 274 21.55 5.83 -16.32
C LYS A 274 20.11 5.90 -16.80
N THR A 275 19.21 6.33 -15.92
CA THR A 275 17.82 6.63 -16.27
C THR A 275 17.49 8.08 -15.94
N PHE A 276 16.59 8.67 -16.74
CA PHE A 276 16.07 10.01 -16.54
C PHE A 276 14.58 9.93 -16.22
N LEU A 277 14.17 10.48 -15.10
CA LEU A 277 12.77 10.44 -14.67
C LEU A 277 11.94 11.44 -15.49
N ARG A 278 10.96 10.93 -16.20
CA ARG A 278 9.93 11.69 -16.92
C ARG A 278 8.63 11.50 -16.15
N GLY A 279 8.47 12.31 -15.11
CA GLY A 279 7.50 12.10 -14.05
C GLY A 279 6.11 12.66 -14.36
N LYS A 280 5.11 11.96 -13.84
CA LYS A 280 3.75 12.44 -13.65
C LYS A 280 3.50 12.71 -12.16
N HIS A 281 2.98 13.89 -11.84
CA HIS A 281 2.37 14.15 -10.54
C HIS A 281 0.97 13.54 -10.51
N ASP A 282 0.67 12.75 -9.49
CA ASP A 282 -0.60 12.05 -9.34
C ASP A 282 -1.20 12.23 -7.94
N GLY A 283 -2.41 12.74 -7.88
CA GLY A 283 -3.20 12.86 -6.64
C GLY A 283 -4.27 11.76 -6.50
N MET A 284 -4.20 10.71 -7.31
CA MET A 284 -5.24 9.67 -7.41
C MET A 284 -6.63 10.23 -7.72
N ILE A 285 -6.70 11.20 -8.63
CA ILE A 285 -7.95 11.88 -8.98
C ILE A 285 -8.66 11.09 -10.07
N PHE A 286 -9.77 10.46 -9.71
CA PHE A 286 -10.65 9.70 -10.60
C PHE A 286 -12.04 10.33 -10.63
N PRO A 287 -12.32 11.26 -11.57
CA PRO A 287 -13.52 12.11 -11.52
C PRO A 287 -14.85 11.37 -11.62
N LYS A 288 -14.88 10.16 -12.17
CA LYS A 288 -16.11 9.38 -12.35
C LYS A 288 -16.56 8.70 -11.05
N THR A 289 -15.62 8.22 -10.27
CA THR A 289 -15.88 7.44 -9.06
C THR A 289 -15.59 8.21 -7.78
N ALA A 290 -14.76 9.27 -7.87
CA ALA A 290 -14.24 10.07 -6.76
C ALA A 290 -13.31 9.30 -5.80
N PHE A 291 -12.94 8.06 -6.13
CA PHE A 291 -11.95 7.25 -5.41
C PHE A 291 -11.05 6.50 -6.39
N ALA A 292 -9.83 6.15 -5.96
CA ALA A 292 -8.90 5.39 -6.78
C ALA A 292 -9.39 3.94 -6.97
N PRO A 293 -9.41 3.42 -8.21
CA PRO A 293 -9.84 2.05 -8.47
C PRO A 293 -8.87 1.02 -7.84
N THR A 294 -9.41 -0.13 -7.45
CA THR A 294 -8.65 -1.33 -7.07
C THR A 294 -8.59 -2.34 -8.24
N ASP A 295 -9.10 -1.94 -9.39
CA ASP A 295 -9.12 -2.71 -10.62
C ASP A 295 -7.81 -2.52 -11.41
N LEU A 296 -7.16 -3.65 -11.75
CA LEU A 296 -5.88 -3.66 -12.49
C LEU A 296 -6.03 -3.09 -13.90
N GLU A 297 -7.12 -3.39 -14.59
CA GLU A 297 -7.32 -2.97 -15.99
C GLU A 297 -7.42 -1.45 -16.12
N GLU A 298 -8.06 -0.78 -15.15
CA GLU A 298 -8.15 0.68 -15.13
C GLU A 298 -6.76 1.32 -14.91
N TRP A 299 -5.93 0.78 -14.00
CA TRP A 299 -4.57 1.25 -13.81
C TRP A 299 -3.68 0.99 -15.02
N LEU A 300 -3.80 -0.19 -15.66
CA LEU A 300 -3.12 -0.48 -16.92
C LEU A 300 -3.54 0.50 -18.01
N ARG A 301 -4.83 0.84 -18.11
CA ARG A 301 -5.33 1.82 -19.07
C ARG A 301 -4.70 3.20 -18.87
N VAL A 302 -4.74 3.70 -17.63
CA VAL A 302 -4.20 5.03 -17.28
C VAL A 302 -2.69 5.09 -17.49
N MET A 303 -1.96 4.09 -17.03
CA MET A 303 -0.51 4.05 -17.10
C MET A 303 0.02 3.81 -18.51
N LYS A 304 -0.66 3.01 -19.34
CA LYS A 304 -0.33 2.85 -20.78
C LYS A 304 -0.44 4.19 -21.53
N ILE A 305 -1.47 5.00 -21.24
CA ILE A 305 -1.60 6.34 -21.81
C ILE A 305 -0.40 7.21 -21.41
N SER A 306 -0.06 7.27 -20.12
CA SER A 306 1.09 8.04 -19.66
C SER A 306 2.40 7.57 -20.30
N LYS A 307 2.61 6.25 -20.37
CA LYS A 307 3.80 5.67 -21.02
C LYS A 307 3.87 5.99 -22.50
N SER A 308 2.74 6.07 -23.21
CA SER A 308 2.69 6.48 -24.63
C SER A 308 3.16 7.92 -24.86
N TYR A 309 3.10 8.78 -23.84
CA TYR A 309 3.69 10.12 -23.82
C TYR A 309 5.15 10.14 -23.32
N GLY A 310 5.77 8.98 -23.13
CA GLY A 310 7.15 8.84 -22.70
C GLY A 310 7.37 8.95 -21.19
N MET A 311 6.31 8.94 -20.37
CA MET A 311 6.44 8.96 -18.92
C MET A 311 6.86 7.60 -18.38
N ASN A 312 7.81 7.61 -17.44
CA ASN A 312 8.34 6.41 -16.77
C ASN A 312 8.30 6.51 -15.24
N HIS A 313 7.74 7.59 -14.68
CA HIS A 313 7.75 7.85 -13.25
C HIS A 313 6.41 8.43 -12.79
N TYR A 314 5.93 7.95 -11.64
CA TYR A 314 4.74 8.46 -10.95
C TYR A 314 5.11 8.87 -9.53
N ARG A 315 4.98 10.17 -9.25
CA ARG A 315 5.02 10.71 -7.90
C ARG A 315 3.59 10.86 -7.39
N TYR A 316 3.24 10.15 -6.35
CA TYR A 316 1.94 10.26 -5.68
C TYR A 316 1.99 11.34 -4.61
N HIS A 317 1.15 12.36 -4.77
CA HIS A 317 1.13 13.51 -3.87
C HIS A 317 0.35 13.20 -2.60
N THR A 318 1.05 13.08 -1.48
CA THR A 318 0.50 12.80 -0.15
C THR A 318 -0.46 11.60 -0.11
N CYS A 319 -0.15 10.58 -0.88
CA CYS A 319 -0.93 9.36 -0.93
C CYS A 319 -0.11 8.16 -1.37
N CYS A 320 -0.60 6.97 -1.03
CA CYS A 320 -0.12 5.70 -1.55
C CYS A 320 -1.25 5.03 -2.33
N PRO A 321 -1.02 4.59 -3.58
CA PRO A 321 -2.06 3.99 -4.38
C PRO A 321 -2.38 2.56 -3.92
N PRO A 322 -3.51 1.97 -4.38
CA PRO A 322 -3.82 0.55 -4.19
C PRO A 322 -2.80 -0.37 -4.86
N GLU A 323 -2.72 -1.63 -4.42
CA GLU A 323 -1.84 -2.66 -4.97
C GLU A 323 -1.96 -2.81 -6.50
N ALA A 324 -3.16 -2.67 -7.05
CA ALA A 324 -3.40 -2.72 -8.48
C ALA A 324 -2.56 -1.71 -9.29
N ALA A 325 -2.27 -0.53 -8.71
CA ALA A 325 -1.39 0.46 -9.34
C ALA A 325 0.07 -0.01 -9.38
N PHE A 326 0.56 -0.65 -8.30
CA PHE A 326 1.90 -1.22 -8.27
C PHE A 326 2.04 -2.36 -9.28
N ILE A 327 1.05 -3.27 -9.34
CA ILE A 327 1.04 -4.37 -10.33
C ILE A 327 1.06 -3.82 -11.75
N ALA A 328 0.25 -2.80 -12.05
CA ALA A 328 0.26 -2.16 -13.37
C ALA A 328 1.61 -1.50 -13.70
N ALA A 329 2.22 -0.83 -12.72
CA ALA A 329 3.53 -0.21 -12.86
C ALA A 329 4.64 -1.27 -13.04
N ASP A 330 4.58 -2.38 -12.31
CA ASP A 330 5.49 -3.52 -12.47
C ASP A 330 5.45 -4.05 -13.91
N MET A 331 4.24 -4.28 -14.43
CA MET A 331 4.02 -4.81 -15.78
C MET A 331 4.46 -3.85 -16.89
N LEU A 332 4.44 -2.56 -16.63
CA LEU A 332 4.73 -1.51 -17.62
C LEU A 332 6.13 -0.89 -17.47
N GLY A 333 6.88 -1.22 -16.43
CA GLY A 333 8.18 -0.61 -16.17
C GLY A 333 8.06 0.88 -15.82
N ILE A 334 7.28 1.19 -14.79
CA ILE A 334 7.10 2.56 -14.27
C ILE A 334 7.68 2.63 -12.86
N TYR A 335 8.51 3.62 -12.60
CA TYR A 335 9.09 3.88 -11.28
C TYR A 335 8.06 4.62 -10.40
N MET A 336 7.73 4.07 -9.24
CA MET A 336 6.73 4.61 -8.32
C MET A 336 7.39 5.34 -7.16
N GLU A 337 6.83 6.49 -6.80
CA GLU A 337 7.19 7.31 -5.64
C GLU A 337 5.92 7.59 -4.81
N PRO A 338 5.39 6.63 -4.03
CA PRO A 338 4.33 6.91 -3.09
C PRO A 338 4.82 7.80 -1.94
N GLN A 339 3.89 8.56 -1.35
CA GLN A 339 4.13 9.41 -0.20
C GLN A 339 3.25 8.98 0.97
N LEU A 340 3.71 9.29 2.19
CA LEU A 340 2.82 9.25 3.36
C LEU A 340 1.63 10.19 3.15
N PRO A 341 0.46 9.87 3.72
CA PRO A 341 -0.74 10.70 3.59
C PRO A 341 -0.63 11.96 4.47
N PHE A 342 0.43 12.76 4.23
CA PHE A 342 0.79 13.87 5.10
C PHE A 342 1.16 15.14 4.35
N TRP A 343 0.54 16.25 4.77
CA TRP A 343 0.86 17.62 4.35
C TRP A 343 0.71 18.53 5.56
N GLY A 344 1.77 18.70 6.32
CA GLY A 344 1.69 19.34 7.63
C GLY A 344 3.06 19.65 8.24
N THR A 345 3.06 19.79 9.57
CA THR A 345 4.23 20.16 10.34
C THR A 345 4.59 19.03 11.31
N ILE A 346 5.85 18.61 11.28
CA ILE A 346 6.43 17.66 12.24
C ILE A 346 7.21 18.46 13.29
N THR A 347 6.81 18.36 14.56
CA THR A 347 7.35 19.14 15.68
C THR A 347 8.00 18.25 16.72
N GLU A 348 8.95 18.82 17.46
CA GLU A 348 9.56 18.13 18.59
C GLU A 348 8.68 18.22 19.84
N GLU A 349 8.85 17.30 20.78
CA GLU A 349 8.12 17.31 22.05
C GLU A 349 8.34 18.63 22.79
N GLY A 350 7.25 19.27 23.23
CA GLY A 350 7.24 20.57 23.89
C GLY A 350 7.12 21.78 22.96
N GLU A 351 7.16 21.58 21.63
CA GLU A 351 6.85 22.64 20.66
C GLU A 351 5.35 22.89 20.55
N GLU A 352 4.98 24.11 20.11
CA GLU A 352 3.58 24.46 19.85
C GLU A 352 3.00 23.54 18.74
N ASN A 353 1.77 23.08 18.94
CA ASN A 353 1.05 22.17 18.05
C ASN A 353 1.70 20.79 17.88
N HIS A 354 2.54 20.35 18.85
CA HIS A 354 3.06 19.01 18.84
C HIS A 354 1.94 17.97 18.89
N ASN A 355 2.00 16.97 17.99
CA ASN A 355 1.04 15.89 17.91
C ASN A 355 1.77 14.55 17.74
N GLN A 356 2.10 13.93 18.88
CA GLN A 356 2.80 12.65 18.89
C GLN A 356 1.97 11.52 18.29
N GLU A 357 0.64 11.54 18.49
CA GLU A 357 -0.24 10.51 17.94
C GLU A 357 -0.25 10.52 16.40
N GLU A 358 -0.23 11.70 15.78
CA GLU A 358 -0.10 11.82 14.32
C GLU A 358 1.27 11.32 13.83
N GLN A 359 2.35 11.67 14.53
CA GLN A 359 3.69 11.23 14.16
C GLN A 359 3.84 9.71 14.27
N ASP A 360 3.36 9.10 15.34
CA ASP A 360 3.38 7.65 15.55
C ASP A 360 2.57 6.94 14.45
N PHE A 361 1.39 7.47 14.12
CA PHE A 361 0.58 6.96 13.01
C PHE A 361 1.33 7.02 11.68
N LEU A 362 1.97 8.13 11.35
CA LEU A 362 2.69 8.30 10.09
C LEU A 362 3.91 7.37 10.01
N VAL A 363 4.63 7.18 11.12
CA VAL A 363 5.76 6.23 11.18
C VAL A 363 5.27 4.80 10.95
N GLU A 364 4.20 4.38 11.60
CA GLU A 364 3.62 3.05 11.42
C GLU A 364 3.09 2.85 10.00
N GLU A 365 2.40 3.86 9.45
CA GLU A 365 1.88 3.83 8.08
C GLU A 365 2.98 3.61 7.05
N GLY A 366 4.13 4.27 7.21
CA GLY A 366 5.27 4.06 6.33
C GLY A 366 5.85 2.64 6.42
N PHE A 367 5.99 2.09 7.61
CA PHE A 367 6.40 0.68 7.77
C PHE A 367 5.38 -0.29 7.16
N ASN A 368 4.08 -0.01 7.28
CA ASN A 368 3.04 -0.80 6.65
C ASN A 368 3.13 -0.73 5.12
N MET A 369 3.32 0.46 4.54
CA MET A 369 3.54 0.61 3.09
C MET A 369 4.74 -0.23 2.61
N LEU A 370 5.86 -0.23 3.34
CA LEU A 370 7.05 -1.02 3.00
C LEU A 370 6.79 -2.54 3.12
N LYS A 371 6.08 -2.99 4.16
CA LYS A 371 5.73 -4.39 4.35
C LYS A 371 4.80 -4.90 3.25
N PHE A 372 3.75 -4.15 2.91
CA PHE A 372 2.73 -4.59 1.96
C PHE A 372 3.16 -4.45 0.50
N PHE A 373 3.87 -3.36 0.16
CA PHE A 373 4.18 -3.02 -1.23
C PHE A 373 5.67 -3.08 -1.57
N GLY A 374 6.57 -3.20 -0.59
CA GLY A 374 8.02 -3.15 -0.79
C GLY A 374 8.58 -4.26 -1.71
N ASN A 375 7.85 -5.33 -1.96
CA ASN A 375 8.27 -6.38 -2.89
C ASN A 375 8.04 -6.02 -4.38
N HIS A 376 7.21 -5.01 -4.67
CA HIS A 376 6.97 -4.56 -6.04
C HIS A 376 8.22 -3.93 -6.65
N PRO A 377 8.73 -4.39 -7.81
CA PRO A 377 9.91 -3.80 -8.43
C PRO A 377 9.70 -2.33 -8.84
N SER A 378 8.47 -1.93 -9.12
CA SER A 378 8.12 -0.54 -9.42
C SER A 378 8.25 0.40 -8.22
N TYR A 379 8.14 -0.09 -6.99
CA TYR A 379 8.33 0.72 -5.78
C TYR A 379 9.81 1.08 -5.62
N CYS A 380 10.25 2.14 -6.27
CA CYS A 380 11.66 2.54 -6.32
C CYS A 380 12.00 3.63 -5.30
N MET A 381 11.07 4.49 -4.97
CA MET A 381 11.27 5.69 -4.16
C MET A 381 10.15 5.88 -3.16
N MET A 382 10.44 6.47 -2.00
CA MET A 382 9.46 6.83 -0.98
C MET A 382 9.73 8.23 -0.44
N SER A 383 8.67 9.01 -0.24
CA SER A 383 8.74 10.35 0.29
C SER A 383 7.82 10.52 1.50
N MET A 384 8.24 11.34 2.48
CA MET A 384 7.52 11.55 3.73
C MET A 384 6.22 12.36 3.59
N GLY A 385 6.00 13.01 2.46
CA GLY A 385 4.84 13.85 2.22
C GLY A 385 5.15 15.05 1.35
N ASN A 386 4.32 16.11 1.44
CA ASN A 386 4.47 17.29 0.61
C ASN A 386 4.54 18.58 1.43
N GLU A 387 5.48 19.48 1.08
CA GLU A 387 5.63 20.81 1.67
C GLU A 387 5.67 20.80 3.20
N LEU A 388 6.41 19.86 3.76
CA LEU A 388 6.48 19.66 5.20
C LEU A 388 7.23 20.79 5.89
N TRP A 389 6.81 21.09 7.11
CA TRP A 389 7.44 22.06 8.02
C TRP A 389 7.92 21.34 9.29
N GLY A 390 8.79 22.01 10.05
CA GLY A 390 9.15 21.63 11.40
C GLY A 390 10.55 20.99 11.51
N SER A 391 10.69 19.93 12.31
CA SER A 391 11.98 19.38 12.70
C SER A 391 12.64 18.54 11.61
N LYS A 392 13.79 19.00 11.11
CA LYS A 392 14.66 18.21 10.21
C LYS A 392 15.18 16.96 10.92
N LYS A 393 15.44 17.07 12.22
CA LYS A 393 15.96 15.95 13.02
C LYS A 393 14.97 14.78 13.02
N ILE A 394 13.69 15.05 13.34
CA ILE A 394 12.66 14.00 13.35
C ILE A 394 12.48 13.39 11.97
N LEU A 395 12.42 14.21 10.90
CA LEU A 395 12.34 13.72 9.52
C LEU A 395 13.53 12.81 9.19
N ASN A 396 14.75 13.21 9.59
CA ASN A 396 15.96 12.42 9.37
C ASN A 396 15.92 11.08 10.13
N ASP A 397 15.48 11.09 11.39
CA ASP A 397 15.37 9.89 12.21
C ASP A 397 14.34 8.90 11.65
N ILE A 398 13.19 9.39 11.18
CA ILE A 398 12.14 8.55 10.56
C ILE A 398 12.66 7.88 9.28
N ILE A 399 13.29 8.65 8.38
CA ILE A 399 13.88 8.10 7.15
C ILE A 399 14.98 7.09 7.48
N GLY A 400 15.85 7.40 8.45
CA GLY A 400 16.87 6.46 8.92
C GLY A 400 16.28 5.14 9.42
N GLY A 401 15.11 5.20 10.09
CA GLY A 401 14.34 4.03 10.49
C GLY A 401 13.85 3.20 9.30
N TYR A 402 13.27 3.84 8.29
CA TYR A 402 12.81 3.16 7.08
C TYR A 402 13.96 2.54 6.29
N LYS A 403 15.06 3.26 6.07
CA LYS A 403 16.26 2.73 5.38
C LYS A 403 16.87 1.53 6.10
N LYS A 404 16.86 1.53 7.42
CA LYS A 404 17.32 0.38 8.22
C LYS A 404 16.40 -0.82 8.12
N PHE A 405 15.09 -0.59 8.00
CA PHE A 405 14.09 -1.64 7.86
C PHE A 405 14.10 -2.22 6.45
N ASP A 406 14.14 -1.34 5.43
CA ASP A 406 14.09 -1.75 4.03
C ASP A 406 15.00 -0.85 3.17
N ASN A 407 16.12 -1.38 2.71
CA ASN A 407 17.11 -0.67 1.90
C ASN A 407 16.95 -0.90 0.39
N ARG A 408 15.83 -1.45 -0.05
CA ARG A 408 15.54 -1.72 -1.47
C ARG A 408 15.08 -0.47 -2.22
N HIS A 409 14.72 0.59 -1.51
CA HIS A 409 14.14 1.83 -2.02
C HIS A 409 15.04 3.03 -1.76
N LEU A 410 14.84 4.11 -2.51
CA LEU A 410 15.41 5.41 -2.21
C LEU A 410 14.41 6.24 -1.40
N TYR A 411 14.91 7.06 -0.47
CA TYR A 411 14.08 7.81 0.47
C TYR A 411 14.39 9.31 0.42
N THR A 412 13.34 10.14 0.65
CA THR A 412 13.49 11.58 0.83
C THR A 412 12.54 12.11 1.90
N GLN A 413 12.96 13.19 2.56
CA GLN A 413 12.23 13.85 3.62
C GLN A 413 10.83 14.35 3.23
N GLY A 414 10.58 14.55 1.96
CA GLY A 414 9.33 15.08 1.44
C GLY A 414 9.54 15.86 0.16
N SER A 415 8.46 16.29 -0.43
CA SER A 415 8.47 17.03 -1.69
C SER A 415 8.17 18.51 -1.45
N ASN A 416 8.92 19.40 -2.09
CA ASN A 416 8.79 20.85 -1.96
C ASN A 416 8.99 21.41 -0.53
N ASN A 417 9.76 20.74 0.30
CA ASN A 417 10.09 21.22 1.65
C ASN A 417 11.08 22.40 1.55
N PHE A 418 10.63 23.56 1.11
CA PHE A 418 11.48 24.72 0.83
C PHE A 418 11.47 25.81 1.93
N GLN A 419 10.97 25.47 3.11
CA GLN A 419 10.96 26.36 4.28
C GLN A 419 12.34 26.55 4.92
N TRP A 420 13.36 25.75 4.53
CA TRP A 420 14.76 25.89 4.93
C TRP A 420 15.73 25.67 3.78
N PHE A 421 16.97 26.12 3.94
CA PHE A 421 18.06 25.96 2.96
C PHE A 421 19.36 25.56 3.67
N PRO A 422 20.16 24.61 3.10
CA PRO A 422 19.81 23.77 1.96
C PRO A 422 18.60 22.88 2.28
N ASN A 423 17.87 22.50 1.27
CA ASN A 423 16.62 21.74 1.39
C ASN A 423 16.86 20.24 1.39
N VAL A 424 17.88 19.78 2.11
CA VAL A 424 18.30 18.38 2.22
C VAL A 424 18.63 18.02 3.66
N ILE A 425 18.51 16.75 4.00
CA ILE A 425 18.94 16.16 5.28
C ILE A 425 19.84 14.96 5.01
N GLU A 426 20.55 14.47 6.04
CA GLU A 426 21.58 13.43 5.92
C GLU A 426 21.09 12.14 5.27
N ASN A 427 19.88 11.71 5.59
CA ASN A 427 19.31 10.46 5.08
C ASN A 427 18.59 10.59 3.73
N ASP A 428 18.55 11.77 3.10
CA ASP A 428 18.01 11.90 1.75
C ASP A 428 18.89 11.18 0.73
N ASP A 429 18.27 10.33 -0.12
CA ASP A 429 18.91 9.74 -1.28
C ASP A 429 18.67 10.57 -2.55
N PHE A 430 17.64 11.40 -2.54
CA PHE A 430 17.26 12.25 -3.66
C PHE A 430 16.51 13.50 -3.17
N PHE A 431 16.37 14.47 -4.05
CA PHE A 431 15.65 15.72 -3.80
C PHE A 431 14.40 15.80 -4.68
N VAL A 432 13.27 16.16 -4.09
CA VAL A 432 12.02 16.44 -4.83
C VAL A 432 11.56 17.84 -4.49
N GLY A 433 11.49 18.72 -5.47
CA GLY A 433 11.04 20.07 -5.18
C GLY A 433 11.06 21.04 -6.33
N VAL A 434 10.78 22.30 -5.99
CA VAL A 434 10.80 23.43 -6.90
C VAL A 434 12.05 24.32 -6.68
N ARG A 435 12.74 24.16 -5.55
CA ARG A 435 13.92 24.92 -5.19
C ARG A 435 14.97 24.05 -4.51
N LEU A 436 16.16 24.05 -5.04
CA LEU A 436 17.34 23.49 -4.36
C LEU A 436 18.05 24.56 -3.53
N ALA A 437 18.09 25.81 -4.01
CA ALA A 437 18.67 26.97 -3.36
C ALA A 437 17.82 28.22 -3.59
N ASN A 438 18.12 29.31 -2.87
CA ASN A 438 17.35 30.56 -2.93
C ASN A 438 17.20 31.16 -4.33
N ASP A 439 18.20 31.01 -5.16
CA ASP A 439 18.33 31.61 -6.49
C ASP A 439 17.95 30.67 -7.66
N ARG A 440 17.60 29.41 -7.36
CA ARG A 440 17.38 28.40 -8.39
C ARG A 440 16.08 27.64 -8.21
N LEU A 441 15.26 27.72 -9.25
CA LEU A 441 14.04 26.93 -9.37
C LEU A 441 14.31 25.68 -10.21
N ILE A 442 14.04 24.51 -9.64
CA ILE A 442 14.03 23.23 -10.32
C ILE A 442 12.82 22.42 -9.85
N ARG A 443 12.18 21.73 -10.80
CA ARG A 443 11.02 20.89 -10.49
C ARG A 443 11.30 19.45 -10.87
N GLY A 444 10.96 18.53 -9.98
CA GLY A 444 11.08 17.10 -10.19
C GLY A 444 11.83 16.40 -9.06
N SER A 445 12.14 15.14 -9.32
CA SER A 445 12.95 14.30 -8.45
C SER A 445 14.37 14.22 -9.00
N TYR A 446 15.36 14.51 -8.19
CA TYR A 446 16.76 14.62 -8.56
C TYR A 446 17.63 13.79 -7.63
N ALA A 447 18.51 12.97 -8.21
CA ALA A 447 19.52 12.25 -7.44
C ALA A 447 20.45 13.22 -6.70
N MET A 448 20.80 12.88 -5.48
CA MET A 448 21.80 13.62 -4.72
C MET A 448 23.19 13.43 -5.33
N CYS A 449 23.98 14.50 -5.28
CA CYS A 449 25.39 14.45 -5.63
C CYS A 449 26.21 14.32 -4.33
N ASP A 450 27.24 13.51 -4.36
CA ASP A 450 28.25 13.40 -3.29
C ASP A 450 29.05 14.69 -3.17
#